data_59c9332f8958555399fbd78b068f4ee6
#
_entry.id   59c9332f8958555399fbd78b068f4ee6
#
_cell.length_a   1.000
_cell.length_b   1.000
_cell.length_c   1.000
_cell.angle_alpha   90.00
_cell.angle_beta   90.00
_cell.angle_gamma   90.00
#
_symmetry.space_group_name_H-M   'P 1'
#
loop_
_entity.id
_entity.type
_entity.pdbx_description
1 polymer ?
#
loop_
_entity_poly.entity_id
_entity_poly.type
_entity_poly.pdbx_seq_one_letter_code
_entity_poly.pdbx_strand_id
1 'polypeptide(L)'
;ASKITVIQITVDDDVDAYTVFESLNARGLDLSVADLLKNHLFGLARNRDENITTLYDSWGRLMDILGPVPATRFLRRYWLSHYEFLTERKLYRQVKNHLQAHNVRPSAFLNELMDGATTHKDLITPKATDKGARALEDLDRMGMTQGLSFLMAARETLTLARFLEALNLVESLAVRNTITGGRNPNQMERSFSSWSLLLRRGEDFAAMVEEAKEMLIDDEEFTIGFKQLTNLRTAQARYLLRKIEW
;
A
#
# COMPACT_ATOMS: atom_id res chain seq x y z
N ALA A 1 11.33 -33.37 -27.78
CA ALA A 1 11.08 -31.93 -27.98
C ALA A 1 9.70 -31.60 -27.43
N SER A 2 9.63 -30.81 -26.35
CA SER A 2 8.36 -30.31 -25.80
C SER A 2 7.78 -29.28 -26.76
N LYS A 3 6.54 -29.53 -27.24
CA LYS A 3 5.80 -28.54 -28.04
C LYS A 3 5.25 -27.49 -27.08
N ILE A 4 5.60 -26.23 -27.29
CA ILE A 4 4.98 -25.09 -26.61
C ILE A 4 3.73 -24.69 -27.41
N THR A 5 2.58 -24.74 -26.78
CA THR A 5 1.33 -24.23 -27.36
C THR A 5 1.10 -22.83 -26.80
N VAL A 6 0.95 -21.84 -27.66
CA VAL A 6 0.65 -20.45 -27.28
C VAL A 6 -0.78 -20.14 -27.68
N ILE A 7 -1.56 -19.60 -26.76
CA ILE A 7 -2.90 -19.07 -27.02
C ILE A 7 -2.80 -17.56 -26.96
N GLN A 8 -3.12 -16.87 -28.05
CA GLN A 8 -3.24 -15.42 -28.08
C GLN A 8 -4.72 -15.07 -28.00
N ILE A 9 -5.10 -14.29 -27.01
CA ILE A 9 -6.46 -13.79 -26.82
C ILE A 9 -6.40 -12.29 -27.00
N THR A 10 -7.13 -11.77 -27.98
CA THR A 10 -7.30 -10.33 -28.19
C THR A 10 -8.66 -9.94 -27.61
N VAL A 11 -8.69 -8.91 -26.79
CA VAL A 11 -9.90 -8.36 -26.15
C VAL A 11 -9.97 -6.88 -26.44
N ASP A 12 -11.15 -6.39 -26.72
CA ASP A 12 -11.37 -4.99 -27.13
C ASP A 12 -11.60 -4.05 -25.94
N ASP A 13 -11.90 -4.61 -24.75
CA ASP A 13 -12.15 -3.86 -23.52
C ASP A 13 -11.26 -4.37 -22.36
N ASP A 14 -10.83 -3.43 -21.51
CA ASP A 14 -10.04 -3.70 -20.31
C ASP A 14 -10.82 -4.51 -19.25
N VAL A 15 -12.14 -4.45 -19.25
CA VAL A 15 -13.02 -5.30 -18.40
C VAL A 15 -12.95 -6.74 -18.87
N ASP A 16 -12.98 -6.94 -20.18
CA ASP A 16 -12.85 -8.27 -20.80
C ASP A 16 -11.45 -8.84 -20.57
N ALA A 17 -10.39 -8.01 -20.67
CA ALA A 17 -9.02 -8.42 -20.36
C ALA A 17 -8.89 -8.90 -18.91
N TYR A 18 -9.52 -8.21 -17.96
CA TYR A 18 -9.50 -8.61 -16.55
C TYR A 18 -10.34 -9.90 -16.33
N THR A 19 -11.48 -10.04 -16.98
CA THR A 19 -12.33 -11.22 -16.90
C THR A 19 -11.65 -12.45 -17.49
N VAL A 20 -10.97 -12.28 -18.62
CA VAL A 20 -10.13 -13.33 -19.23
C VAL A 20 -8.98 -13.69 -18.30
N PHE A 21 -8.34 -12.69 -17.71
CA PHE A 21 -7.29 -12.88 -16.72
C PHE A 21 -7.77 -13.68 -15.49
N GLU A 22 -8.90 -13.31 -14.87
CA GLU A 22 -9.49 -14.09 -13.75
C GLU A 22 -9.85 -15.52 -14.17
N SER A 23 -10.37 -15.71 -15.37
CA SER A 23 -10.74 -17.03 -15.90
C SER A 23 -9.53 -17.91 -16.21
N LEU A 24 -8.42 -17.33 -16.67
CA LEU A 24 -7.16 -18.02 -16.90
C LEU A 24 -6.46 -18.37 -15.57
N ASN A 25 -6.51 -17.49 -14.57
CA ASN A 25 -6.02 -17.77 -13.22
C ASN A 25 -6.78 -18.91 -12.55
N ALA A 26 -8.12 -18.97 -12.72
CA ALA A 26 -8.93 -20.09 -12.24
C ALA A 26 -8.56 -21.44 -12.90
N ARG A 27 -7.83 -21.43 -14.01
CA ARG A 27 -7.34 -22.62 -14.73
C ARG A 27 -5.84 -22.91 -14.50
N GLY A 28 -5.19 -22.25 -13.53
CA GLY A 28 -3.82 -22.57 -13.12
C GLY A 28 -2.70 -21.73 -13.78
N LEU A 29 -3.03 -20.60 -14.39
CA LEU A 29 -2.04 -19.59 -14.80
C LEU A 29 -2.03 -18.46 -13.75
N ASP A 30 -1.13 -18.54 -12.77
CA ASP A 30 -1.01 -17.56 -11.68
C ASP A 30 -0.36 -16.24 -12.12
N LEU A 31 -1.00 -15.53 -13.08
CA LEU A 31 -0.61 -14.17 -13.42
C LEU A 31 -1.11 -13.21 -12.35
N SER A 32 -0.25 -12.33 -11.87
CA SER A 32 -0.61 -11.27 -10.92
C SER A 32 -0.91 -9.94 -11.62
N VAL A 33 -1.58 -9.02 -10.93
CA VAL A 33 -1.73 -7.63 -11.40
C VAL A 33 -0.37 -7.00 -11.72
N ALA A 34 0.67 -7.35 -10.96
CA ALA A 34 2.04 -6.91 -11.21
C ALA A 34 2.60 -7.44 -12.54
N ASP A 35 2.29 -8.69 -12.90
CA ASP A 35 2.71 -9.26 -14.19
C ASP A 35 2.04 -8.57 -15.36
N LEU A 36 0.74 -8.27 -15.24
CA LEU A 36 0.01 -7.50 -16.25
C LEU A 36 0.61 -6.11 -16.42
N LEU A 37 0.90 -5.43 -15.31
CA LEU A 37 1.51 -4.10 -15.35
C LEU A 37 2.91 -4.14 -15.95
N LYS A 38 3.74 -5.12 -15.57
CA LYS A 38 5.05 -5.35 -16.18
C LYS A 38 4.94 -5.45 -17.68
N ASN A 39 4.09 -6.35 -18.18
CA ASN A 39 3.91 -6.57 -19.62
C ASN A 39 3.44 -5.30 -20.34
N HIS A 40 2.53 -4.53 -19.71
CA HIS A 40 2.06 -3.26 -20.25
C HIS A 40 3.19 -2.23 -20.36
N LEU A 41 3.99 -2.04 -19.29
CA LEU A 41 5.14 -1.12 -19.28
C LEU A 41 6.14 -1.48 -20.39
N PHE A 42 6.46 -2.76 -20.55
CA PHE A 42 7.39 -3.22 -21.62
C PHE A 42 6.81 -3.00 -23.02
N GLY A 43 5.49 -3.22 -23.19
CA GLY A 43 4.82 -2.91 -24.46
C GLY A 43 4.87 -1.42 -24.79
N LEU A 44 4.57 -0.55 -23.81
CA LEU A 44 4.68 0.90 -23.98
C LEU A 44 6.09 1.36 -24.29
N ALA A 45 7.11 0.80 -23.62
CA ALA A 45 8.51 1.15 -23.83
C ALA A 45 8.97 0.84 -25.25
N ARG A 46 8.57 -0.31 -25.82
CA ARG A 46 8.83 -0.64 -27.22
C ARG A 46 8.25 0.38 -28.18
N ASN A 47 7.02 0.83 -27.93
CA ASN A 47 6.34 1.81 -28.77
C ASN A 47 6.91 3.24 -28.65
N ARG A 48 7.75 3.48 -27.64
CA ARG A 48 8.35 4.80 -27.34
C ARG A 48 9.87 4.81 -27.48
N ASP A 49 10.45 3.78 -28.11
CA ASP A 49 11.89 3.61 -28.30
C ASP A 49 12.71 3.71 -27.00
N GLU A 50 12.14 3.26 -25.89
CA GLU A 50 12.88 3.13 -24.62
C GLU A 50 13.73 1.87 -24.60
N ASN A 51 14.85 1.91 -23.90
CA ASN A 51 15.74 0.76 -23.77
C ASN A 51 15.10 -0.34 -22.91
N ILE A 52 14.67 -1.41 -23.55
CA ILE A 52 13.99 -2.54 -22.91
C ILE A 52 14.90 -3.24 -21.89
N THR A 53 16.20 -3.37 -22.19
CA THR A 53 17.16 -4.02 -21.28
C THR A 53 17.26 -3.24 -19.96
N THR A 54 17.42 -1.91 -20.05
CA THR A 54 17.43 -1.05 -18.86
C THR A 54 16.13 -1.15 -18.05
N LEU A 55 15.00 -1.28 -18.73
CA LEU A 55 13.70 -1.44 -18.06
C LEU A 55 13.60 -2.80 -17.35
N TYR A 56 14.14 -3.87 -17.94
CA TYR A 56 14.24 -5.19 -17.30
C TYR A 56 15.10 -5.14 -16.04
N ASP A 57 16.26 -4.50 -16.11
CA ASP A 57 17.16 -4.35 -14.95
C ASP A 57 16.51 -3.54 -13.84
N SER A 58 15.76 -2.49 -14.19
CA SER A 58 15.03 -1.66 -13.24
C SER A 58 13.87 -2.42 -12.58
N TRP A 59 13.14 -3.24 -13.35
CA TRP A 59 12.12 -4.12 -12.77
C TRP A 59 12.73 -5.16 -11.82
N GLY A 60 13.87 -5.76 -12.22
CA GLY A 60 14.63 -6.66 -11.35
C GLY A 60 15.00 -6.01 -10.02
N ARG A 61 15.57 -4.79 -10.09
CA ARG A 61 15.90 -4.00 -8.87
C ARG A 61 14.68 -3.68 -8.02
N LEU A 62 13.53 -3.35 -8.63
CA LEU A 62 12.28 -3.17 -7.89
C LEU A 62 11.92 -4.44 -7.10
N MET A 63 12.00 -5.62 -7.73
CA MET A 63 11.72 -6.89 -7.06
C MET A 63 12.71 -7.17 -5.93
N ASP A 64 13.99 -6.86 -6.11
CA ASP A 64 15.02 -7.01 -5.08
C ASP A 64 14.77 -6.08 -3.87
N ILE A 65 14.33 -4.84 -4.10
CA ILE A 65 13.95 -3.90 -3.03
C ILE A 65 12.77 -4.46 -2.24
N LEU A 66 11.74 -4.97 -2.93
CA LEU A 66 10.53 -5.52 -2.32
C LEU A 66 10.79 -6.82 -1.54
N GLY A 67 11.75 -7.63 -1.97
CA GLY A 67 12.07 -8.91 -1.35
C GLY A 67 10.85 -9.85 -1.27
N PRO A 68 10.42 -10.26 -0.06
CA PRO A 68 9.29 -11.19 0.10
C PRO A 68 7.91 -10.52 -0.05
N VAL A 69 7.85 -9.19 -0.21
CA VAL A 69 6.58 -8.48 -0.34
C VAL A 69 5.96 -8.73 -1.73
N PRO A 70 4.72 -9.23 -1.80
CA PRO A 70 4.06 -9.39 -3.10
C PRO A 70 3.96 -8.06 -3.85
N ALA A 71 4.45 -8.03 -5.08
CA ALA A 71 4.51 -6.81 -5.89
C ALA A 71 3.13 -6.15 -6.07
N THR A 72 2.06 -6.92 -6.30
CA THR A 72 0.68 -6.39 -6.38
C THR A 72 0.28 -5.64 -5.12
N ARG A 73 0.63 -6.17 -3.93
CA ARG A 73 0.33 -5.52 -2.66
C ARG A 73 1.07 -4.19 -2.51
N PHE A 74 2.35 -4.17 -2.87
CA PHE A 74 3.14 -2.94 -2.89
C PHE A 74 2.56 -1.92 -3.88
N LEU A 75 2.30 -2.32 -5.12
CA LEU A 75 1.74 -1.45 -6.16
C LEU A 75 0.42 -0.80 -5.71
N ARG A 76 -0.45 -1.55 -5.02
CA ARG A 76 -1.68 -0.99 -4.48
C ARG A 76 -1.39 0.02 -3.37
N ARG A 77 -0.48 -0.26 -2.44
CA ARG A 77 -0.08 0.68 -1.38
C ARG A 77 0.53 1.95 -1.94
N TYR A 78 1.42 1.81 -2.92
CA TYR A 78 2.00 2.93 -3.65
C TYR A 78 0.89 3.77 -4.29
N TRP A 79 -0.04 3.14 -5.00
CA TRP A 79 -1.16 3.85 -5.61
C TRP A 79 -1.97 4.63 -4.57
N LEU A 80 -2.38 4.00 -3.49
CA LEU A 80 -3.18 4.62 -2.43
C LEU A 80 -2.42 5.73 -1.67
N SER A 81 -1.10 5.77 -1.76
CA SER A 81 -0.29 6.85 -1.20
C SER A 81 -0.13 8.06 -2.12
N HIS A 82 -0.51 7.94 -3.40
CA HIS A 82 -0.33 8.98 -4.43
C HIS A 82 -1.62 9.40 -5.11
N TYR A 83 -2.60 8.51 -5.18
CA TYR A 83 -3.81 8.67 -5.98
C TYR A 83 -5.06 8.26 -5.21
N GLU A 84 -6.23 8.49 -5.81
CA GLU A 84 -7.51 8.17 -5.21
C GLU A 84 -7.66 6.69 -4.86
N PHE A 85 -8.52 6.43 -3.85
CA PHE A 85 -8.80 5.09 -3.37
C PHE A 85 -9.34 4.18 -4.48
N LEU A 86 -8.77 2.97 -4.53
CA LEU A 86 -9.26 1.91 -5.41
C LEU A 86 -9.14 0.52 -4.77
N THR A 87 -9.92 -0.40 -5.28
CA THR A 87 -9.78 -1.84 -4.99
C THR A 87 -8.71 -2.46 -5.90
N GLU A 88 -8.12 -3.58 -5.47
CA GLU A 88 -7.10 -4.28 -6.25
C GLU A 88 -7.55 -4.62 -7.68
N ARG A 89 -8.83 -5.00 -7.87
CA ARG A 89 -9.42 -5.27 -9.19
C ARG A 89 -9.31 -4.09 -10.17
N LYS A 90 -9.31 -2.86 -9.68
CA LYS A 90 -9.21 -1.65 -10.52
C LYS A 90 -7.78 -1.20 -10.76
N LEU A 91 -6.80 -1.77 -10.04
CA LEU A 91 -5.43 -1.26 -10.00
C LEU A 91 -4.79 -1.24 -11.39
N TYR A 92 -4.79 -2.36 -12.10
CA TYR A 92 -4.18 -2.44 -13.44
C TYR A 92 -4.76 -1.39 -14.40
N ARG A 93 -6.10 -1.32 -14.48
CA ARG A 93 -6.79 -0.37 -15.37
C ARG A 93 -6.47 1.09 -15.02
N GLN A 94 -6.47 1.43 -13.74
CA GLN A 94 -6.20 2.81 -13.31
C GLN A 94 -4.74 3.21 -13.55
N VAL A 95 -3.78 2.33 -13.30
CA VAL A 95 -2.38 2.60 -13.63
C VAL A 95 -2.20 2.78 -15.15
N LYS A 96 -2.78 1.91 -15.96
CA LYS A 96 -2.75 2.01 -17.43
C LYS A 96 -3.32 3.36 -17.89
N ASN A 97 -4.52 3.72 -17.41
CA ASN A 97 -5.16 4.98 -17.76
C ASN A 97 -4.32 6.20 -17.35
N HIS A 98 -3.73 6.16 -16.15
CA HIS A 98 -2.84 7.22 -15.67
C HIS A 98 -1.62 7.42 -16.57
N LEU A 99 -0.93 6.32 -16.91
CA LEU A 99 0.23 6.37 -17.80
C LEU A 99 -0.11 6.95 -19.18
N GLN A 100 -1.28 6.61 -19.71
CA GLN A 100 -1.75 7.12 -21.00
C GLN A 100 -2.18 8.58 -20.93
N ALA A 101 -3.04 8.94 -19.96
CA ALA A 101 -3.59 10.29 -19.81
C ALA A 101 -2.52 11.36 -19.57
N HIS A 102 -1.47 11.03 -18.82
CA HIS A 102 -0.39 11.95 -18.48
C HIS A 102 0.88 11.73 -19.34
N ASN A 103 0.81 10.87 -20.35
CA ASN A 103 1.95 10.52 -21.20
C ASN A 103 3.21 10.15 -20.42
N VAL A 104 3.04 9.44 -19.28
CA VAL A 104 4.15 9.06 -18.41
C VAL A 104 5.01 8.01 -19.08
N ARG A 105 6.34 8.22 -19.07
CA ARG A 105 7.29 7.24 -19.62
C ARG A 105 7.39 6.02 -18.71
N PRO A 106 7.39 4.78 -19.24
CA PRO A 106 7.62 3.56 -18.47
C PRO A 106 8.84 3.60 -17.55
N SER A 107 9.97 4.12 -18.02
CA SER A 107 11.18 4.25 -17.22
C SER A 107 11.01 5.25 -16.05
N ALA A 108 10.35 6.38 -16.27
CA ALA A 108 10.06 7.35 -15.23
C ALA A 108 9.14 6.76 -14.15
N PHE A 109 8.05 6.12 -14.56
CA PHE A 109 7.13 5.47 -13.62
C PHE A 109 7.83 4.37 -12.81
N LEU A 110 8.71 3.59 -13.45
CA LEU A 110 9.43 2.54 -12.74
C LEU A 110 10.44 3.10 -11.72
N ASN A 111 11.05 4.26 -12.00
CA ASN A 111 11.87 4.97 -11.02
C ASN A 111 11.04 5.44 -9.82
N GLU A 112 9.88 6.04 -10.05
CA GLU A 112 8.94 6.42 -8.97
C GLU A 112 8.54 5.21 -8.12
N LEU A 113 8.28 4.05 -8.76
CA LEU A 113 7.99 2.82 -8.03
C LEU A 113 9.19 2.34 -7.21
N MET A 114 10.43 2.47 -7.68
CA MET A 114 11.62 2.10 -6.90
C MET A 114 11.83 3.00 -5.69
N ASP A 115 11.60 4.31 -5.83
CA ASP A 115 11.66 5.26 -4.71
C ASP A 115 10.58 4.93 -3.67
N GLY A 116 9.33 4.72 -4.12
CA GLY A 116 8.24 4.29 -3.25
C GLY A 116 8.48 2.92 -2.60
N ALA A 117 9.14 1.97 -3.30
CA ALA A 117 9.50 0.67 -2.74
C ALA A 117 10.56 0.81 -1.64
N THR A 118 11.49 1.74 -1.79
CA THR A 118 12.49 2.06 -0.77
C THR A 118 11.80 2.63 0.48
N THR A 119 10.94 3.63 0.33
CA THR A 119 10.12 4.17 1.42
C THR A 119 9.29 3.07 2.11
N HIS A 120 8.62 2.23 1.31
CA HIS A 120 7.83 1.13 1.84
C HIS A 120 8.69 0.13 2.63
N LYS A 121 9.87 -0.22 2.13
CA LYS A 121 10.81 -1.12 2.81
C LYS A 121 11.26 -0.55 4.15
N ASP A 122 11.62 0.73 4.19
CA ASP A 122 12.04 1.40 5.44
C ASP A 122 10.92 1.41 6.50
N LEU A 123 9.65 1.45 6.07
CA LEU A 123 8.50 1.39 6.98
C LEU A 123 8.22 -0.02 7.52
N ILE A 124 8.42 -1.07 6.73
CA ILE A 124 8.13 -2.45 7.14
C ILE A 124 9.34 -3.17 7.75
N THR A 125 10.55 -2.69 7.48
CA THR A 125 11.81 -3.21 8.05
C THR A 125 12.66 -2.05 8.58
N PRO A 126 12.15 -1.29 9.57
CA PRO A 126 12.87 -0.13 10.10
C PRO A 126 14.16 -0.58 10.78
N LYS A 127 15.20 0.26 10.72
CA LYS A 127 16.41 0.03 11.50
C LYS A 127 16.13 0.33 12.97
N ALA A 128 16.66 -0.45 13.88
CA ALA A 128 16.45 -0.28 15.33
C ALA A 128 16.85 1.12 15.86
N THR A 129 17.73 1.82 15.14
CA THR A 129 18.15 3.19 15.44
C THR A 129 17.18 4.27 14.96
N ASP A 130 16.21 3.92 14.11
CA ASP A 130 15.29 4.91 13.54
C ASP A 130 14.24 5.32 14.58
N LYS A 131 14.00 6.61 14.70
CA LYS A 131 12.91 7.11 15.54
C LYS A 131 11.58 6.57 15.01
N GLY A 132 10.78 5.98 15.90
CA GLY A 132 9.51 5.33 15.53
C GLY A 132 9.63 3.88 15.07
N ALA A 133 10.84 3.30 14.97
CA ALA A 133 11.04 1.92 14.54
C ALA A 133 10.16 0.92 15.32
N ARG A 134 10.11 1.07 16.64
CA ARG A 134 9.32 0.19 17.50
C ARG A 134 7.81 0.26 17.20
N ALA A 135 7.28 1.45 16.96
CA ALA A 135 5.86 1.60 16.61
C ALA A 135 5.55 0.98 15.24
N LEU A 136 6.44 1.14 14.26
CA LEU A 136 6.32 0.50 12.95
C LEU A 136 6.34 -1.04 13.05
N GLU A 137 7.29 -1.59 13.82
CA GLU A 137 7.35 -3.04 14.07
C GLU A 137 6.10 -3.55 14.78
N ASP A 138 5.56 -2.79 15.72
CA ASP A 138 4.34 -3.15 16.43
C ASP A 138 3.12 -3.17 15.52
N LEU A 139 2.97 -2.16 14.66
CA LEU A 139 1.91 -2.14 13.66
C LEU A 139 1.97 -3.35 12.73
N ASP A 140 3.18 -3.71 12.27
CA ASP A 140 3.37 -4.88 11.42
C ASP A 140 3.03 -6.18 12.14
N ARG A 141 3.58 -6.39 13.36
CA ARG A 141 3.31 -7.58 14.18
C ARG A 141 1.82 -7.74 14.54
N MET A 142 1.12 -6.63 14.73
CA MET A 142 -0.33 -6.62 14.96
C MET A 142 -1.14 -6.89 13.68
N GLY A 143 -0.52 -6.84 12.50
CA GLY A 143 -1.17 -6.94 11.20
C GLY A 143 -1.95 -5.67 10.82
N MET A 144 -1.60 -4.52 11.41
CA MET A 144 -2.26 -3.23 11.18
C MET A 144 -1.60 -2.48 10.03
N THR A 145 -1.75 -3.03 8.82
CA THR A 145 -1.05 -2.55 7.63
C THR A 145 -1.85 -1.55 6.77
N GLN A 146 -3.08 -1.22 7.16
CA GLN A 146 -3.98 -0.33 6.41
C GLN A 146 -3.44 1.10 6.32
N GLY A 147 -2.74 1.57 7.36
CA GLY A 147 -2.14 2.90 7.41
C GLY A 147 -0.85 3.07 6.63
N LEU A 148 -0.29 1.99 6.03
CA LEU A 148 1.02 2.08 5.36
C LEU A 148 1.02 3.03 4.15
N SER A 149 -0.08 3.13 3.39
CA SER A 149 -0.18 4.10 2.29
C SER A 149 -0.06 5.53 2.81
N PHE A 150 -0.73 5.86 3.91
CA PHE A 150 -0.64 7.16 4.55
C PHE A 150 0.76 7.42 5.14
N LEU A 151 1.35 6.43 5.80
CA LEU A 151 2.72 6.56 6.33
C LEU A 151 3.77 6.73 5.22
N MET A 152 3.58 6.12 4.04
CA MET A 152 4.42 6.38 2.86
C MET A 152 4.33 7.85 2.44
N ALA A 153 3.12 8.39 2.26
CA ALA A 153 2.94 9.80 1.94
C ALA A 153 3.52 10.73 3.02
N ALA A 154 3.25 10.43 4.30
CA ALA A 154 3.75 11.19 5.43
C ALA A 154 5.30 11.20 5.50
N ARG A 155 5.94 10.05 5.20
CA ARG A 155 7.41 9.94 5.20
C ARG A 155 8.05 10.80 4.12
N GLU A 156 7.40 10.94 2.98
CA GLU A 156 7.91 11.68 1.82
C GLU A 156 7.59 13.18 1.89
N THR A 157 6.54 13.59 2.61
CA THR A 157 6.05 14.99 2.59
C THR A 157 6.27 15.74 3.90
N LEU A 158 6.39 15.05 5.03
CA LEU A 158 6.45 15.67 6.35
C LEU A 158 7.88 15.69 6.92
N THR A 159 8.10 16.64 7.85
CA THR A 159 9.30 16.60 8.71
C THR A 159 9.27 15.36 9.62
N LEU A 160 10.43 14.94 10.11
CA LEU A 160 10.52 13.79 11.03
C LEU A 160 9.59 13.94 12.25
N ALA A 161 9.49 15.12 12.84
CA ALA A 161 8.62 15.36 13.99
C ALA A 161 7.13 15.10 13.63
N ARG A 162 6.65 15.64 12.52
CA ARG A 162 5.28 15.44 12.04
C ARG A 162 5.04 14.01 11.57
N PHE A 163 6.04 13.35 10.98
CA PHE A 163 5.93 11.93 10.64
C PHE A 163 5.70 11.06 11.89
N LEU A 164 6.40 11.34 12.99
CA LEU A 164 6.20 10.62 14.26
C LEU A 164 4.80 10.89 14.84
N GLU A 165 4.27 12.09 14.68
CA GLU A 165 2.89 12.42 15.06
C GLU A 165 1.88 11.64 14.19
N ALA A 166 2.09 11.57 12.87
CA ALA A 166 1.29 10.75 11.96
C ALA A 166 1.35 9.26 12.32
N LEU A 167 2.52 8.75 12.70
CA LEU A 167 2.70 7.38 13.14
C LEU A 167 1.92 7.07 14.42
N ASN A 168 1.98 7.97 15.41
CA ASN A 168 1.21 7.85 16.65
C ASN A 168 -0.31 7.88 16.39
N LEU A 169 -0.75 8.70 15.44
CA LEU A 169 -2.15 8.74 15.02
C LEU A 169 -2.59 7.40 14.41
N VAL A 170 -1.81 6.83 13.50
CA VAL A 170 -2.08 5.51 12.90
C VAL A 170 -2.12 4.42 13.97
N GLU A 171 -1.19 4.44 14.92
CA GLU A 171 -1.15 3.50 16.05
C GLU A 171 -2.42 3.64 16.92
N SER A 172 -2.83 4.86 17.25
CA SER A 172 -4.04 5.13 18.03
C SER A 172 -5.30 4.65 17.32
N LEU A 173 -5.45 4.95 16.04
CA LEU A 173 -6.57 4.48 15.22
C LEU A 173 -6.59 2.95 15.10
N ALA A 174 -5.44 2.32 14.94
CA ALA A 174 -5.33 0.86 14.88
C ALA A 174 -5.82 0.22 16.19
N VAL A 175 -5.38 0.73 17.34
CA VAL A 175 -5.74 0.18 18.65
C VAL A 175 -7.19 0.50 18.99
N ARG A 176 -7.56 1.77 19.00
CA ARG A 176 -8.88 2.20 19.46
C ARG A 176 -9.99 1.72 18.53
N ASN A 177 -9.87 1.96 17.24
CA ASN A 177 -10.97 1.67 16.30
C ASN A 177 -11.00 0.21 15.84
N THR A 178 -9.84 -0.43 15.65
CA THR A 178 -9.80 -1.77 15.04
C THR A 178 -9.72 -2.87 16.09
N ILE A 179 -8.85 -2.74 17.10
CA ILE A 179 -8.67 -3.80 18.09
C ILE A 179 -9.81 -3.76 19.12
N THR A 180 -10.12 -2.59 19.67
CA THR A 180 -11.12 -2.45 20.73
C THR A 180 -12.51 -2.08 20.21
N GLY A 181 -12.63 -1.15 19.28
CA GLY A 181 -13.90 -0.71 18.72
C GLY A 181 -14.49 -1.62 17.64
N GLY A 182 -13.76 -2.64 17.18
CA GLY A 182 -14.24 -3.59 16.16
C GLY A 182 -14.63 -2.95 14.82
N ARG A 183 -14.20 -1.71 14.54
CA ARG A 183 -14.54 -0.99 13.30
C ARG A 183 -13.91 -1.65 12.09
N ASN A 184 -14.57 -1.52 10.95
CA ASN A 184 -14.15 -2.15 9.70
C ASN A 184 -12.82 -1.55 9.19
N PRO A 185 -11.74 -2.36 9.09
CA PRO A 185 -10.44 -1.90 8.59
C PRO A 185 -10.48 -1.29 7.18
N ASN A 186 -11.41 -1.72 6.32
CA ASN A 186 -11.55 -1.19 4.96
C ASN A 186 -12.04 0.27 4.93
N GLN A 187 -12.83 0.68 5.93
CA GLN A 187 -13.26 2.07 6.06
C GLN A 187 -12.07 2.96 6.43
N MET A 188 -11.24 2.50 7.36
CA MET A 188 -10.01 3.20 7.75
C MET A 188 -9.03 3.34 6.58
N GLU A 189 -8.91 2.32 5.74
CA GLU A 189 -8.03 2.38 4.56
C GLU A 189 -8.44 3.50 3.58
N ARG A 190 -9.74 3.76 3.43
CA ARG A 190 -10.25 4.88 2.61
C ARG A 190 -9.82 6.23 3.19
N SER A 191 -9.96 6.42 4.50
CA SER A 191 -9.52 7.65 5.18
C SER A 191 -8.02 7.84 5.04
N PHE A 192 -7.21 6.81 5.26
CA PHE A 192 -5.76 6.87 5.05
C PHE A 192 -5.38 7.25 3.62
N SER A 193 -6.07 6.72 2.61
CA SER A 193 -5.83 7.11 1.22
C SER A 193 -6.21 8.58 0.96
N SER A 194 -7.33 9.05 1.51
CA SER A 194 -7.74 10.46 1.40
C SER A 194 -6.70 11.38 2.05
N TRP A 195 -6.27 11.08 3.26
CA TRP A 195 -5.24 11.87 3.96
C TRP A 195 -3.88 11.84 3.26
N SER A 196 -3.52 10.74 2.59
CA SER A 196 -2.33 10.70 1.75
C SER A 196 -2.37 11.77 0.66
N LEU A 197 -3.52 11.95 0.01
CA LEU A 197 -3.69 12.97 -1.03
C LEU A 197 -3.64 14.39 -0.47
N LEU A 198 -4.24 14.64 0.70
CA LEU A 198 -4.20 15.95 1.37
C LEU A 198 -2.74 16.34 1.66
N LEU A 199 -1.94 15.41 2.21
CA LEU A 199 -0.50 15.64 2.46
C LEU A 199 0.26 15.99 1.17
N ARG A 200 0.01 15.26 0.08
CA ARG A 200 0.68 15.52 -1.20
C ARG A 200 0.27 16.84 -1.85
N ARG A 201 -0.92 17.32 -1.56
CA ARG A 201 -1.38 18.65 -1.99
C ARG A 201 -0.82 19.78 -1.12
N GLY A 202 -0.10 19.45 -0.04
CA GLY A 202 0.45 20.43 0.91
C GLY A 202 -0.61 21.04 1.82
N GLU A 203 -1.73 20.35 2.02
CA GLU A 203 -2.78 20.81 2.93
C GLU A 203 -2.34 20.74 4.39
N ASP A 204 -3.03 21.48 5.27
CA ASP A 204 -2.64 21.63 6.66
C ASP A 204 -2.70 20.29 7.43
N PHE A 205 -1.53 19.77 7.77
CA PHE A 205 -1.39 18.54 8.53
C PHE A 205 -2.08 18.61 9.91
N ALA A 206 -2.06 19.76 10.59
CA ALA A 206 -2.69 19.89 11.90
C ALA A 206 -4.22 19.79 11.80
N ALA A 207 -4.83 20.42 10.79
CA ALA A 207 -6.26 20.28 10.54
C ALA A 207 -6.66 18.84 10.23
N MET A 208 -5.86 18.14 9.42
CA MET A 208 -6.08 16.71 9.13
C MET A 208 -5.97 15.84 10.41
N VAL A 209 -5.02 16.12 11.30
CA VAL A 209 -4.88 15.38 12.56
C VAL A 209 -6.10 15.58 13.46
N GLU A 210 -6.65 16.79 13.54
CA GLU A 210 -7.87 17.05 14.30
C GLU A 210 -9.08 16.29 13.72
N GLU A 211 -9.29 16.32 12.40
CA GLU A 211 -10.31 15.51 11.73
C GLU A 211 -10.15 14.02 12.04
N ALA A 212 -8.91 13.52 11.98
CA ALA A 212 -8.62 12.12 12.26
C ALA A 212 -8.85 11.74 13.73
N LYS A 213 -8.65 12.67 14.67
CA LYS A 213 -8.96 12.45 16.10
C LYS A 213 -10.45 12.31 16.33
N GLU A 214 -11.29 13.03 15.59
CA GLU A 214 -12.75 12.89 15.67
C GLU A 214 -13.23 11.49 15.24
N MET A 215 -12.44 10.78 14.47
CA MET A 215 -12.72 9.39 14.07
C MET A 215 -12.35 8.36 15.14
N LEU A 216 -11.59 8.73 16.17
CA LEU A 216 -11.29 7.84 17.29
C LEU A 216 -12.57 7.56 18.09
N ILE A 217 -12.75 6.31 18.51
CA ILE A 217 -13.78 6.01 19.51
C ILE A 217 -13.44 6.74 20.81
N ASP A 218 -14.46 7.20 21.51
CA ASP A 218 -14.29 7.89 22.78
C ASP A 218 -13.76 6.97 23.89
N ASP A 219 -13.49 7.52 25.06
CA ASP A 219 -12.90 6.76 26.16
C ASP A 219 -13.89 5.79 26.81
N GLU A 220 -15.20 6.05 26.74
CA GLU A 220 -16.24 5.16 27.23
C GLU A 220 -16.35 3.93 26.32
N GLU A 221 -16.53 4.14 25.01
CA GLU A 221 -16.57 3.07 24.00
C GLU A 221 -15.27 2.25 24.03
N PHE A 222 -14.10 2.92 24.13
CA PHE A 222 -12.81 2.26 24.26
C PHE A 222 -12.76 1.37 25.51
N THR A 223 -13.18 1.88 26.67
CA THR A 223 -13.15 1.13 27.93
C THR A 223 -14.06 -0.09 27.90
N ILE A 224 -15.25 0.06 27.33
CA ILE A 224 -16.19 -1.05 27.16
C ILE A 224 -15.58 -2.12 26.23
N GLY A 225 -15.11 -1.70 25.04
CA GLY A 225 -14.50 -2.61 24.07
C GLY A 225 -13.26 -3.30 24.64
N PHE A 226 -12.41 -2.57 25.37
CA PHE A 226 -11.21 -3.12 25.99
C PHE A 226 -11.52 -4.20 27.03
N LYS A 227 -12.55 -4.00 27.87
CA LYS A 227 -13.01 -5.00 28.86
C LYS A 227 -13.60 -6.25 28.23
N GLN A 228 -14.11 -6.14 27.01
CA GLN A 228 -14.73 -7.24 26.27
C GLN A 228 -13.76 -8.00 25.35
N LEU A 229 -12.48 -7.59 25.29
CA LEU A 229 -11.49 -8.24 24.46
C LEU A 229 -11.28 -9.70 24.90
N THR A 230 -11.64 -10.65 24.02
CA THR A 230 -11.55 -12.09 24.31
C THR A 230 -10.59 -12.82 23.37
N ASN A 231 -10.58 -12.53 22.10
CA ASN A 231 -9.85 -13.31 21.08
C ASN A 231 -8.68 -12.53 20.47
N LEU A 232 -7.81 -11.97 21.31
CA LEU A 232 -6.62 -11.28 20.84
C LEU A 232 -5.59 -12.24 20.25
N ARG A 233 -5.01 -11.83 19.11
CA ARG A 233 -3.79 -12.48 18.63
C ARG A 233 -2.66 -12.25 19.64
N THR A 234 -1.77 -13.20 19.79
CA THR A 234 -0.62 -13.11 20.73
C THR A 234 0.15 -11.79 20.61
N ALA A 235 0.36 -11.30 19.38
CA ALA A 235 1.06 -10.04 19.13
C ALA A 235 0.28 -8.83 19.65
N GLN A 236 -1.04 -8.81 19.46
CA GLN A 236 -1.93 -7.74 19.97
C GLN A 236 -1.95 -7.73 21.49
N ALA A 237 -2.09 -8.90 22.12
CA ALA A 237 -2.06 -9.02 23.59
C ALA A 237 -0.73 -8.52 24.17
N ARG A 238 0.41 -8.95 23.60
CA ARG A 238 1.75 -8.48 24.03
C ARG A 238 1.92 -6.97 23.87
N TYR A 239 1.42 -6.42 22.77
CA TYR A 239 1.46 -4.98 22.55
C TYR A 239 0.68 -4.22 23.62
N LEU A 240 -0.58 -4.59 23.86
CA LEU A 240 -1.45 -3.94 24.83
C LEU A 240 -0.88 -4.01 26.25
N LEU A 241 -0.44 -5.20 26.70
CA LEU A 241 0.20 -5.37 28.01
C LEU A 241 1.39 -4.45 28.18
N ARG A 242 2.27 -4.36 27.18
CA ARG A 242 3.43 -3.48 27.22
C ARG A 242 3.06 -1.99 27.30
N LYS A 243 1.98 -1.56 26.64
CA LYS A 243 1.50 -0.17 26.69
C LYS A 243 0.87 0.19 28.04
N ILE A 244 0.37 -0.78 28.80
CA ILE A 244 -0.21 -0.58 30.14
C ILE A 244 0.90 -0.52 31.20
N GLU A 245 1.98 -1.28 31.03
CA GLU A 245 3.11 -1.32 31.99
C GLU A 245 4.00 -0.06 31.98
N TRP A 246 3.76 0.90 31.06
CA TRP A 246 4.50 2.17 30.90
C TRP A 246 3.55 3.36 31.06
#